data_7fa8f70f8f80bbeab66ea5a6a0c3a1ca
#
_entry.id   7fa8f70f8f80bbeab66ea5a6a0c3a1ca
#
_cell.length_a   1.000
_cell.length_b   1.000
_cell.length_c   1.000
_cell.angle_alpha   90.00
_cell.angle_beta   90.00
_cell.angle_gamma   90.00
#
_symmetry.space_group_name_H-M   'P 1'
#
loop_
_entity.id
_entity.type
_entity.pdbx_description
1 polymer ?
#
loop_
_entity_poly.entity_id
_entity_poly.type
_entity_poly.pdbx_seq_one_letter_code
_entity_poly.pdbx_strand_id
1 'polypeptide(L)'
;ELLSQRIFLHFGAVDHFATVYINGQKCGTHKGGYVSFKVDVSPYVREGENIITVHAVDDIRDRLVARGKQAETYYSEQCVYTRTTGIWQTVWLEFVPKTYIEKVKYYPDIQSGMLTIVAETKGRGEFFAESFFDGRETGSARVFSEGGTTVASIPLKEKHLWRVGEGGLYTLYLHYGEDKVKSYFGLRNIRLDGYRFLINETSVFQRLVLDQGFYPDGIYTAPNDKALLADIERSMAMGFNGARLHEKIFEERFLYYCDQKGYIVWGEFPNWGLDLSYPDCIYGILPEWIEEIERDFNHPALIGWCPFNETWDTGRRKQFDEALSLVYQTTKAIDSTRPCIDTSGLFHVRTDIFDVHDYTQNPEALAENYRDLPKD
;
A
#
# COMPACT_ATOMS: atom_id res chain seq x y z
N GLU A 1 23.53 -18.54 -18.61
CA GLU A 1 22.10 -18.94 -18.54
C GLU A 1 21.24 -17.79 -17.98
N LEU A 2 21.58 -17.18 -16.81
CA LEU A 2 20.81 -16.05 -16.24
C LEU A 2 20.79 -14.81 -17.13
N LEU A 3 21.88 -14.50 -17.84
CA LEU A 3 21.96 -13.35 -18.76
C LEU A 3 21.09 -13.50 -20.03
N SER A 4 20.51 -14.66 -20.28
CA SER A 4 19.53 -14.85 -21.36
C SER A 4 18.10 -14.50 -20.95
N GLN A 5 17.86 -14.26 -19.65
CA GLN A 5 16.60 -13.82 -19.08
C GLN A 5 16.51 -12.29 -19.03
N ARG A 6 15.32 -11.75 -18.80
CA ARG A 6 15.16 -10.35 -18.44
C ARG A 6 15.50 -10.18 -16.96
N ILE A 7 16.25 -9.14 -16.63
CA ILE A 7 16.73 -8.89 -15.27
C ILE A 7 16.20 -7.53 -14.81
N PHE A 8 15.40 -7.55 -13.75
CA PHE A 8 14.94 -6.35 -13.08
C PHE A 8 15.69 -6.13 -11.78
N LEU A 9 16.15 -4.91 -11.56
CA LEU A 9 16.64 -4.45 -10.27
C LEU A 9 15.50 -3.72 -9.57
N HIS A 10 15.08 -4.26 -8.44
CA HIS A 10 14.01 -3.72 -7.62
C HIS A 10 14.56 -2.94 -6.44
N PHE A 11 13.85 -1.89 -6.08
CA PHE A 11 14.05 -1.11 -4.86
C PHE A 11 12.72 -1.10 -4.09
N GLY A 12 12.74 -1.44 -2.80
CA GLY A 12 11.56 -1.34 -1.96
C GLY A 12 11.15 0.10 -1.70
N ALA A 13 12.13 1.00 -1.53
CA ALA A 13 11.95 2.45 -1.52
C ALA A 13 13.30 3.18 -1.60
N VAL A 14 13.30 4.37 -2.21
CA VAL A 14 14.45 5.30 -2.24
C VAL A 14 13.92 6.72 -2.08
N ASP A 15 14.21 7.36 -0.96
CA ASP A 15 13.75 8.72 -0.68
C ASP A 15 14.73 9.75 -1.26
N HIS A 16 14.35 10.65 -2.12
CA HIS A 16 13.06 10.91 -2.76
C HIS A 16 13.14 10.72 -4.27
N PHE A 17 14.14 11.33 -4.94
CA PHE A 17 14.37 11.20 -6.39
C PHE A 17 15.59 10.33 -6.66
N ALA A 18 15.36 9.16 -7.24
CA ALA A 18 16.39 8.18 -7.54
C ALA A 18 16.81 8.22 -9.00
N THR A 19 18.13 8.16 -9.27
CA THR A 19 18.69 7.84 -10.58
C THR A 19 19.58 6.63 -10.45
N VAL A 20 19.28 5.57 -11.21
CA VAL A 20 19.97 4.29 -11.16
C VAL A 20 20.91 4.13 -12.34
N TYR A 21 22.13 3.70 -12.06
CA TYR A 21 23.17 3.41 -13.05
C TYR A 21 23.70 2.00 -12.88
N ILE A 22 23.96 1.31 -13.97
CA ILE A 22 24.71 0.04 -14.02
C ILE A 22 25.96 0.25 -14.87
N ASN A 23 27.14 -0.05 -14.31
CA ASN A 23 28.43 0.10 -14.99
C ASN A 23 28.64 1.52 -15.56
N GLY A 24 28.16 2.55 -14.86
CA GLY A 24 28.24 3.95 -15.26
C GLY A 24 27.18 4.39 -16.28
N GLN A 25 26.32 3.51 -16.77
CA GLN A 25 25.26 3.84 -17.72
C GLN A 25 23.92 4.03 -16.97
N LYS A 26 23.21 5.13 -17.26
CA LYS A 26 21.89 5.40 -16.67
C LYS A 26 20.85 4.42 -17.17
N CYS A 27 20.19 3.72 -16.23
CA CYS A 27 19.17 2.70 -16.53
C CYS A 27 17.75 3.17 -16.25
N GLY A 28 17.55 4.08 -15.29
CA GLY A 28 16.22 4.54 -14.94
C GLY A 28 16.23 5.63 -13.88
N THR A 29 15.04 6.18 -13.64
CA THR A 29 14.77 7.15 -12.58
C THR A 29 13.43 6.81 -11.94
N HIS A 30 13.27 7.18 -10.66
CA HIS A 30 12.01 7.14 -9.95
C HIS A 30 11.86 8.40 -9.09
N LYS A 31 10.64 8.93 -8.97
CA LYS A 31 10.28 10.04 -8.08
C LYS A 31 9.19 9.56 -7.14
N GLY A 32 9.49 9.61 -5.86
CA GLY A 32 8.65 9.11 -4.77
C GLY A 32 9.54 8.44 -3.73
N GLY A 33 9.29 8.69 -2.43
CA GLY A 33 10.18 8.25 -1.36
C GLY A 33 9.78 6.92 -0.71
N TYR A 34 8.63 6.36 -1.06
CA TYR A 34 7.96 5.36 -0.22
C TYR A 34 7.56 4.09 -0.95
N VAL A 35 7.25 4.16 -2.24
CA VAL A 35 6.75 3.03 -3.01
C VAL A 35 7.87 2.30 -3.73
N SER A 36 7.71 0.98 -3.87
CA SER A 36 8.66 0.13 -4.60
C SER A 36 8.63 0.41 -6.10
N PHE A 37 9.80 0.34 -6.72
CA PHE A 37 9.95 0.45 -8.18
C PHE A 37 11.00 -0.52 -8.70
N LYS A 38 10.99 -0.77 -10.01
CA LYS A 38 11.98 -1.61 -10.68
C LYS A 38 12.53 -0.97 -11.94
N VAL A 39 13.75 -1.36 -12.29
CA VAL A 39 14.47 -0.91 -13.49
C VAL A 39 14.92 -2.14 -14.27
N ASP A 40 14.65 -2.16 -15.59
CA ASP A 40 15.21 -3.20 -16.47
C ASP A 40 16.72 -2.95 -16.67
N VAL A 41 17.52 -3.83 -16.08
CA VAL A 41 18.98 -3.75 -16.15
C VAL A 41 19.58 -4.72 -17.17
N SER A 42 18.76 -5.54 -17.85
CA SER A 42 19.21 -6.53 -18.83
C SER A 42 20.20 -6.00 -19.87
N PRO A 43 20.00 -4.78 -20.45
CA PRO A 43 20.92 -4.26 -21.46
C PRO A 43 22.27 -3.80 -20.92
N TYR A 44 22.41 -3.64 -19.60
CA TYR A 44 23.54 -2.97 -18.96
C TYR A 44 24.44 -3.93 -18.17
N VAL A 45 23.93 -5.11 -17.82
CA VAL A 45 24.69 -6.12 -17.08
C VAL A 45 25.59 -6.95 -18.00
N ARG A 46 26.69 -7.44 -17.42
CA ARG A 46 27.67 -8.27 -18.09
C ARG A 46 28.05 -9.47 -17.22
N GLU A 47 28.72 -10.44 -17.79
CA GLU A 47 29.31 -11.54 -17.02
C GLU A 47 30.40 -11.01 -16.07
N GLY A 48 30.44 -11.54 -14.84
CA GLY A 48 31.35 -11.14 -13.80
C GLY A 48 30.86 -9.96 -12.96
N GLU A 49 31.76 -9.08 -12.59
CA GLU A 49 31.46 -7.96 -11.70
C GLU A 49 30.65 -6.86 -12.39
N ASN A 50 29.59 -6.41 -11.73
CA ASN A 50 28.76 -5.29 -12.15
C ASN A 50 28.66 -4.27 -10.98
N ILE A 51 28.75 -3.00 -11.32
CA ILE A 51 28.67 -1.91 -10.35
C ILE A 51 27.30 -1.24 -10.47
N ILE A 52 26.56 -1.24 -9.37
CA ILE A 52 25.30 -0.50 -9.22
C ILE A 52 25.60 0.82 -8.54
N THR A 53 25.17 1.92 -9.14
CA THR A 53 25.26 3.26 -8.53
C THR A 53 23.86 3.86 -8.46
N VAL A 54 23.47 4.33 -7.28
CA VAL A 54 22.20 5.02 -7.06
C VAL A 54 22.52 6.44 -6.59
N HIS A 55 22.02 7.42 -7.34
CA HIS A 55 22.08 8.82 -6.95
C HIS A 55 20.70 9.22 -6.43
N ALA A 56 20.61 9.50 -5.13
CA ALA A 56 19.38 9.95 -4.47
C ALA A 56 19.48 11.46 -4.17
N VAL A 57 18.39 12.17 -4.44
CA VAL A 57 18.22 13.59 -4.10
C VAL A 57 16.94 13.75 -3.33
N ASP A 58 17.04 14.34 -2.14
CA ASP A 58 15.91 14.61 -1.26
C ASP A 58 16.05 16.05 -0.71
N ASP A 59 15.16 16.92 -1.13
CA ASP A 59 15.06 18.30 -0.58
C ASP A 59 13.71 18.44 0.15
N ILE A 60 13.72 18.16 1.43
CA ILE A 60 12.54 18.25 2.31
C ILE A 60 11.96 19.67 2.44
N ARG A 61 12.62 20.69 1.88
CA ARG A 61 12.13 22.07 1.81
C ARG A 61 11.42 22.38 0.51
N ASP A 62 11.49 21.47 -0.46
CA ASP A 62 10.71 21.61 -1.69
C ASP A 62 9.24 21.35 -1.35
N ARG A 63 8.37 22.31 -1.64
CA ARG A 63 6.92 22.24 -1.40
C ARG A 63 6.18 21.15 -2.17
N LEU A 64 6.85 20.48 -3.09
CA LEU A 64 6.34 19.35 -3.88
C LEU A 64 6.92 18.01 -3.42
N VAL A 65 7.67 17.98 -2.32
CA VAL A 65 8.20 16.76 -1.71
C VAL A 65 7.40 16.40 -0.46
N ALA A 66 6.74 15.24 -0.51
CA ALA A 66 6.07 14.66 0.62
C ALA A 66 7.09 14.08 1.60
N ARG A 67 7.08 14.52 2.86
CA ARG A 67 8.03 14.08 3.89
C ARG A 67 7.38 13.36 5.08
N GLY A 68 6.05 13.41 5.16
CA GLY A 68 5.34 12.84 6.31
C GLY A 68 5.85 13.38 7.64
N LYS A 69 6.15 12.48 8.56
CA LYS A 69 6.67 12.85 9.89
C LYS A 69 8.19 13.04 9.94
N GLN A 70 8.85 13.23 8.82
CA GLN A 70 10.27 13.60 8.81
C GLN A 70 10.47 15.06 9.23
N ALA A 71 11.42 15.32 10.13
CA ALA A 71 11.71 16.66 10.63
C ALA A 71 12.45 17.51 9.61
N GLU A 72 12.16 18.82 9.55
CA GLU A 72 12.94 19.78 8.77
C GLU A 72 14.32 20.05 9.39
N THR A 73 14.43 19.80 10.70
CA THR A 73 15.66 19.91 11.48
C THR A 73 16.44 18.58 11.46
N TYR A 74 17.65 18.56 12.02
CA TYR A 74 18.49 17.36 12.11
C TYR A 74 18.17 16.45 13.29
N TYR A 75 17.16 16.79 14.08
CA TYR A 75 16.76 16.04 15.29
C TYR A 75 15.23 15.95 15.38
N SER A 76 14.78 14.94 16.10
CA SER A 76 13.35 14.74 16.37
C SER A 76 12.82 15.82 17.30
N GLU A 77 11.63 16.35 17.00
CA GLU A 77 10.95 17.35 17.81
C GLU A 77 9.42 17.20 17.71
N GLN A 78 8.71 17.45 18.81
CA GLN A 78 7.25 17.35 18.86
C GLN A 78 6.75 15.99 18.31
N CYS A 79 6.01 16.02 17.20
CA CYS A 79 5.44 14.84 16.53
C CYS A 79 6.15 14.48 15.22
N VAL A 80 7.37 14.98 15.01
CA VAL A 80 8.20 14.66 13.84
C VAL A 80 9.56 14.10 14.28
N TYR A 81 10.17 13.30 13.41
CA TYR A 81 11.32 12.48 13.73
C TYR A 81 12.49 12.76 12.78
N THR A 82 13.67 12.34 13.16
CA THR A 82 14.87 12.42 12.32
C THR A 82 14.57 11.94 10.90
N ARG A 83 14.95 12.74 9.91
CA ARG A 83 14.76 12.43 8.49
C ARG A 83 15.67 11.34 7.98
N THR A 84 15.30 10.73 6.88
CA THR A 84 16.10 9.80 6.09
C THR A 84 16.29 10.34 4.67
N THR A 85 17.22 9.78 3.91
CA THR A 85 17.45 10.07 2.49
C THR A 85 18.05 8.84 1.84
N GLY A 86 17.61 8.51 0.63
CA GLY A 86 18.13 7.41 -0.16
C GLY A 86 17.46 6.08 0.12
N ILE A 87 18.16 4.98 -0.09
CA ILE A 87 17.63 3.62 0.02
C ILE A 87 17.32 3.28 1.48
N TRP A 88 16.05 2.99 1.81
CA TRP A 88 15.65 2.61 3.16
C TRP A 88 14.87 1.29 3.24
N GLN A 89 14.60 0.65 2.10
CA GLN A 89 14.04 -0.69 2.03
C GLN A 89 14.94 -1.62 1.19
N THR A 90 14.61 -2.91 1.16
CA THR A 90 15.36 -3.96 0.47
C THR A 90 15.58 -3.66 -1.01
N VAL A 91 16.74 -4.04 -1.52
CA VAL A 91 17.08 -4.05 -2.96
C VAL A 91 17.32 -5.49 -3.38
N TRP A 92 16.74 -5.92 -4.52
CA TRP A 92 16.90 -7.29 -5.02
C TRP A 92 16.85 -7.38 -6.54
N LEU A 93 17.32 -8.49 -7.07
CA LEU A 93 17.22 -8.82 -8.49
C LEU A 93 16.11 -9.84 -8.72
N GLU A 94 15.34 -9.60 -9.79
CA GLU A 94 14.35 -10.53 -10.32
C GLU A 94 14.77 -10.98 -11.71
N PHE A 95 14.74 -12.29 -11.95
CA PHE A 95 15.05 -12.89 -13.25
C PHE A 95 13.76 -13.47 -13.80
N VAL A 96 13.31 -12.98 -14.95
CA VAL A 96 12.08 -13.44 -15.58
C VAL A 96 12.33 -13.97 -16.98
N PRO A 97 11.60 -15.01 -17.40
CA PRO A 97 11.66 -15.52 -18.78
C PRO A 97 11.06 -14.48 -19.75
N LYS A 98 11.07 -14.80 -21.06
CA LYS A 98 10.47 -13.90 -22.06
C LYS A 98 8.96 -13.78 -21.95
N THR A 99 8.32 -14.84 -21.44
CA THR A 99 6.89 -14.90 -21.15
C THR A 99 6.74 -14.88 -19.63
N TYR A 100 6.18 -13.80 -19.07
CA TYR A 100 6.11 -13.61 -17.62
C TYR A 100 4.89 -12.78 -17.21
N ILE A 101 4.58 -12.83 -15.92
CA ILE A 101 3.52 -12.07 -15.26
C ILE A 101 4.12 -10.76 -14.76
N GLU A 102 3.67 -9.63 -15.30
CA GLU A 102 4.16 -8.30 -14.91
C GLU A 102 3.57 -7.85 -13.57
N LYS A 103 2.26 -7.97 -13.40
CA LYS A 103 1.52 -7.70 -12.17
C LYS A 103 0.14 -8.36 -12.17
N VAL A 104 -0.48 -8.44 -10.99
CA VAL A 104 -1.80 -9.04 -10.81
C VAL A 104 -2.65 -8.22 -9.85
N LYS A 105 -3.97 -8.22 -10.07
CA LYS A 105 -4.99 -7.75 -9.13
C LYS A 105 -5.99 -8.87 -8.84
N TYR A 106 -6.36 -9.03 -7.58
CA TYR A 106 -7.29 -10.06 -7.10
C TYR A 106 -8.62 -9.42 -6.69
N TYR A 107 -9.71 -9.98 -7.22
CA TYR A 107 -11.07 -9.56 -6.92
C TYR A 107 -11.84 -10.76 -6.34
N PRO A 108 -11.70 -11.03 -5.04
CA PRO A 108 -12.47 -12.08 -4.37
C PRO A 108 -13.92 -11.64 -4.17
N ASP A 109 -14.85 -12.54 -4.43
CA ASP A 109 -16.27 -12.34 -4.17
C ASP A 109 -16.79 -13.39 -3.19
N ILE A 110 -17.20 -12.96 -2.00
CA ILE A 110 -17.68 -13.83 -0.93
C ILE A 110 -19.06 -14.44 -1.25
N GLN A 111 -19.87 -13.78 -2.08
CA GLN A 111 -21.22 -14.26 -2.41
C GLN A 111 -21.16 -15.40 -3.40
N SER A 112 -20.55 -15.18 -4.54
CA SER A 112 -20.39 -16.22 -5.57
C SER A 112 -19.35 -17.29 -5.18
N GLY A 113 -18.37 -16.95 -4.32
CA GLY A 113 -17.20 -17.81 -4.06
C GLY A 113 -16.25 -17.84 -5.25
N MET A 114 -16.12 -16.75 -5.96
CA MET A 114 -15.21 -16.60 -7.10
C MET A 114 -14.00 -15.75 -6.72
N LEU A 115 -12.83 -16.16 -7.20
CA LEU A 115 -11.66 -15.27 -7.29
C LEU A 115 -11.46 -14.88 -8.75
N THR A 116 -11.64 -13.61 -9.10
CA THR A 116 -11.23 -13.08 -10.40
C THR A 116 -9.82 -12.51 -10.31
N ILE A 117 -8.95 -12.96 -11.20
CA ILE A 117 -7.56 -12.53 -11.34
C ILE A 117 -7.45 -11.70 -12.60
N VAL A 118 -6.99 -10.46 -12.47
CA VAL A 118 -6.62 -9.60 -13.59
C VAL A 118 -5.11 -9.50 -13.62
N ALA A 119 -4.47 -10.11 -14.61
CA ALA A 119 -3.03 -10.14 -14.77
C ALA A 119 -2.59 -9.31 -15.97
N GLU A 120 -1.53 -8.52 -15.80
CA GLU A 120 -0.77 -7.95 -16.91
C GLU A 120 0.35 -8.91 -17.27
N THR A 121 0.36 -9.42 -18.49
CA THR A 121 1.29 -10.46 -18.94
C THR A 121 2.13 -9.99 -20.13
N LYS A 122 3.35 -10.48 -20.22
CA LYS A 122 4.27 -10.26 -21.34
C LYS A 122 4.53 -11.56 -22.09
N GLY A 123 4.51 -11.50 -23.42
CA GLY A 123 4.61 -12.67 -24.28
C GLY A 123 3.26 -13.36 -24.46
N ARG A 124 3.27 -14.53 -25.07
CA ARG A 124 2.09 -15.33 -25.44
C ARG A 124 2.18 -16.70 -24.80
N GLY A 125 1.10 -17.17 -24.17
CA GLY A 125 1.11 -18.49 -23.54
C GLY A 125 -0.18 -18.82 -22.76
N GLU A 126 -0.19 -19.97 -22.14
CA GLU A 126 -1.24 -20.38 -21.21
C GLU A 126 -0.98 -19.74 -19.85
N PHE A 127 -1.98 -19.03 -19.31
CA PHE A 127 -2.02 -18.58 -17.94
C PHE A 127 -2.83 -19.61 -17.12
N PHE A 128 -2.20 -20.17 -16.09
CA PHE A 128 -2.80 -21.14 -15.20
C PHE A 128 -2.67 -20.69 -13.75
N ALA A 129 -3.78 -20.72 -13.02
CA ALA A 129 -3.84 -20.33 -11.62
C ALA A 129 -4.47 -21.43 -10.78
N GLU A 130 -3.87 -21.74 -9.62
CA GLU A 130 -4.33 -22.73 -8.65
C GLU A 130 -4.39 -22.13 -7.25
N SER A 131 -5.50 -22.33 -6.56
CA SER A 131 -5.70 -21.86 -5.19
C SER A 131 -5.74 -23.02 -4.19
N PHE A 132 -5.16 -22.76 -2.99
CA PHE A 132 -5.09 -23.72 -1.89
C PHE A 132 -5.47 -23.04 -0.57
N PHE A 133 -6.10 -23.78 0.32
CA PHE A 133 -6.30 -23.38 1.70
C PHE A 133 -5.87 -24.53 2.61
N ASP A 134 -4.99 -24.24 3.59
CA ASP A 134 -4.37 -25.25 4.47
C ASP A 134 -3.81 -26.47 3.70
N GLY A 135 -3.17 -26.22 2.56
CA GLY A 135 -2.55 -27.22 1.71
C GLY A 135 -3.52 -28.04 0.85
N ARG A 136 -4.83 -27.78 0.90
CA ARG A 136 -5.84 -28.42 0.05
C ARG A 136 -6.18 -27.54 -1.13
N GLU A 137 -6.22 -28.12 -2.33
CA GLU A 137 -6.65 -27.40 -3.52
C GLU A 137 -8.13 -26.97 -3.40
N THR A 138 -8.36 -25.68 -3.58
CA THR A 138 -9.69 -25.06 -3.51
C THR A 138 -10.25 -24.65 -4.87
N GLY A 139 -9.46 -24.65 -5.91
CA GLY A 139 -9.90 -24.36 -7.26
C GLY A 139 -8.77 -24.03 -8.20
N SER A 140 -9.07 -24.02 -9.49
CA SER A 140 -8.10 -23.65 -10.53
C SER A 140 -8.79 -23.04 -11.76
N ALA A 141 -8.02 -22.31 -12.57
CA ALA A 141 -8.49 -21.74 -13.82
C ALA A 141 -7.34 -21.72 -14.86
N ARG A 142 -7.70 -21.89 -16.14
CA ARG A 142 -6.77 -21.81 -17.27
C ARG A 142 -7.35 -20.89 -18.33
N VAL A 143 -6.52 -20.05 -18.89
CA VAL A 143 -6.86 -19.18 -20.01
C VAL A 143 -5.65 -19.00 -20.92
N PHE A 144 -5.88 -18.96 -22.22
CA PHE A 144 -4.82 -18.62 -23.16
C PHE A 144 -4.75 -17.09 -23.30
N SER A 145 -3.53 -16.54 -23.21
CA SER A 145 -3.26 -15.11 -23.33
C SER A 145 -2.36 -14.81 -24.52
N GLU A 146 -2.72 -13.77 -25.26
CA GLU A 146 -1.85 -13.21 -26.34
C GLU A 146 -0.85 -12.16 -25.79
N GLY A 147 -0.79 -11.98 -24.48
CA GLY A 147 -0.10 -10.89 -23.79
C GLY A 147 -1.02 -9.72 -23.48
N GLY A 148 -0.57 -8.80 -22.62
CA GLY A 148 -1.39 -7.70 -22.10
C GLY A 148 -2.32 -8.14 -20.98
N THR A 149 -3.50 -7.56 -20.90
CA THR A 149 -4.46 -7.86 -19.82
C THR A 149 -5.08 -9.24 -20.01
N THR A 150 -4.91 -10.09 -19.02
CA THR A 150 -5.42 -11.47 -18.98
C THR A 150 -6.35 -11.61 -17.78
N VAL A 151 -7.56 -12.15 -17.99
CA VAL A 151 -8.54 -12.36 -16.93
C VAL A 151 -8.83 -13.84 -16.75
N ALA A 152 -8.65 -14.35 -15.53
CA ALA A 152 -8.98 -15.72 -15.15
C ALA A 152 -9.89 -15.70 -13.90
N SER A 153 -10.83 -16.64 -13.81
CA SER A 153 -11.75 -16.73 -12.68
C SER A 153 -11.72 -18.14 -12.10
N ILE A 154 -11.40 -18.25 -10.80
CA ILE A 154 -11.36 -19.51 -10.06
C ILE A 154 -12.64 -19.64 -9.24
N PRO A 155 -13.51 -20.62 -9.51
CA PRO A 155 -14.60 -20.99 -8.61
C PRO A 155 -14.00 -21.74 -7.41
N LEU A 156 -14.19 -21.19 -6.20
CA LEU A 156 -13.70 -21.80 -4.97
C LEU A 156 -14.63 -22.91 -4.52
N LYS A 157 -14.09 -24.12 -4.34
CA LYS A 157 -14.83 -25.29 -3.83
C LYS A 157 -15.30 -25.11 -2.40
N GLU A 158 -14.54 -24.34 -1.61
CA GLU A 158 -14.81 -24.03 -0.20
C GLU A 158 -14.53 -22.56 0.06
N LYS A 159 -15.36 -21.91 0.90
CA LYS A 159 -15.25 -20.51 1.28
C LYS A 159 -14.66 -20.36 2.67
N HIS A 160 -13.41 -19.97 2.77
CA HIS A 160 -12.72 -19.62 4.01
C HIS A 160 -12.56 -18.11 4.06
N LEU A 161 -13.38 -17.43 4.87
CA LEU A 161 -13.35 -15.97 4.94
C LEU A 161 -12.12 -15.50 5.72
N TRP A 162 -11.45 -14.50 5.18
CA TRP A 162 -10.47 -13.73 5.94
C TRP A 162 -11.19 -12.93 7.03
N ARG A 163 -10.71 -12.98 8.27
CA ARG A 163 -11.38 -12.40 9.43
C ARG A 163 -10.47 -11.50 10.24
N VAL A 164 -11.06 -10.47 10.82
CA VAL A 164 -10.37 -9.57 11.78
C VAL A 164 -9.93 -10.37 13.00
N GLY A 165 -8.65 -10.27 13.35
CA GLY A 165 -8.03 -10.97 14.49
C GLY A 165 -7.64 -12.42 14.23
N GLU A 166 -8.02 -12.99 13.09
CA GLU A 166 -7.76 -14.40 12.75
C GLU A 166 -6.95 -14.54 11.45
N GLY A 167 -7.15 -13.64 10.48
CA GLY A 167 -6.60 -13.78 9.14
C GLY A 167 -7.40 -14.78 8.30
N GLY A 168 -6.71 -15.70 7.64
CA GLY A 168 -7.31 -16.72 6.75
C GLY A 168 -6.93 -16.47 5.28
N LEU A 169 -5.72 -16.88 4.89
CA LEU A 169 -5.17 -16.63 3.56
C LEU A 169 -5.18 -17.91 2.72
N TYR A 170 -5.64 -17.77 1.48
CA TYR A 170 -5.41 -18.76 0.45
C TYR A 170 -4.01 -18.59 -0.14
N THR A 171 -3.32 -19.69 -0.37
CA THR A 171 -2.12 -19.72 -1.21
C THR A 171 -2.54 -19.78 -2.67
N LEU A 172 -1.88 -19.00 -3.52
CA LEU A 172 -2.14 -18.94 -4.95
C LEU A 172 -0.84 -19.22 -5.71
N TYR A 173 -0.88 -20.15 -6.67
CA TYR A 173 0.20 -20.38 -7.62
C TYR A 173 -0.26 -19.92 -8.99
N LEU A 174 0.55 -19.07 -9.62
CA LEU A 174 0.33 -18.54 -10.95
C LEU A 174 1.44 -19.04 -11.87
N HIS A 175 1.07 -19.53 -13.03
CA HIS A 175 2.00 -20.02 -14.03
C HIS A 175 1.72 -19.31 -15.36
N TYR A 176 2.76 -18.81 -16.03
CA TYR A 176 2.64 -18.26 -17.37
C TYR A 176 3.88 -18.61 -18.20
N GLY A 177 3.75 -19.57 -19.09
CA GLY A 177 4.90 -20.17 -19.74
C GLY A 177 5.84 -20.83 -18.72
N GLU A 178 7.09 -20.35 -18.65
CA GLU A 178 8.09 -20.84 -17.67
C GLU A 178 8.06 -20.04 -16.35
N ASP A 179 7.33 -18.92 -16.31
CA ASP A 179 7.21 -18.09 -15.11
C ASP A 179 6.30 -18.75 -14.10
N LYS A 180 6.71 -18.70 -12.81
CA LYS A 180 6.01 -19.29 -11.67
C LYS A 180 6.04 -18.33 -10.51
N VAL A 181 4.86 -17.85 -10.13
CA VAL A 181 4.69 -16.91 -9.03
C VAL A 181 3.88 -17.56 -7.92
N LYS A 182 4.41 -17.56 -6.70
CA LYS A 182 3.66 -17.89 -5.50
C LYS A 182 3.12 -16.60 -4.90
N SER A 183 1.81 -16.55 -4.69
CA SER A 183 1.10 -15.42 -4.13
C SER A 183 0.05 -15.88 -3.12
N TYR A 184 -0.81 -14.97 -2.67
CA TYR A 184 -1.91 -15.26 -1.76
C TYR A 184 -3.05 -14.26 -1.94
N PHE A 185 -4.21 -14.57 -1.40
CA PHE A 185 -5.34 -13.64 -1.27
C PHE A 185 -6.17 -13.96 -0.02
N GLY A 186 -6.93 -12.99 0.45
CA GLY A 186 -7.95 -13.18 1.48
C GLY A 186 -9.35 -13.04 0.88
N LEU A 187 -10.22 -14.01 1.15
CA LEU A 187 -11.62 -13.95 0.71
C LEU A 187 -12.42 -13.08 1.68
N ARG A 188 -12.67 -11.83 1.32
CA ARG A 188 -13.44 -10.88 2.12
C ARG A 188 -14.11 -9.82 1.25
N ASN A 189 -15.14 -9.16 1.78
CA ASN A 189 -15.66 -7.91 1.25
C ASN A 189 -15.62 -6.79 2.30
N ILE A 190 -15.71 -5.55 1.82
CA ILE A 190 -15.85 -4.35 2.65
C ILE A 190 -17.03 -3.56 2.12
N ARG A 191 -17.88 -3.04 3.02
CA ARG A 191 -19.03 -2.25 2.66
C ARG A 191 -19.37 -1.24 3.77
N LEU A 192 -19.82 -0.08 3.37
CA LEU A 192 -20.47 0.88 4.27
C LEU A 192 -21.99 0.66 4.21
N ASP A 193 -22.65 0.71 5.35
CA ASP A 193 -24.09 0.58 5.48
C ASP A 193 -24.59 1.58 6.54
N GLY A 194 -24.99 2.75 6.08
CA GLY A 194 -25.24 3.89 6.95
C GLY A 194 -23.97 4.26 7.73
N TYR A 195 -24.03 4.20 9.05
CA TYR A 195 -22.89 4.47 9.92
C TYR A 195 -22.05 3.24 10.27
N ARG A 196 -22.39 2.06 9.70
CA ARG A 196 -21.69 0.82 9.97
C ARG A 196 -20.61 0.54 8.93
N PHE A 197 -19.42 0.21 9.41
CA PHE A 197 -18.36 -0.36 8.59
C PHE A 197 -18.44 -1.88 8.66
N LEU A 198 -18.70 -2.52 7.53
CA LEU A 198 -18.91 -3.96 7.46
C LEU A 198 -17.72 -4.65 6.80
N ILE A 199 -17.24 -5.72 7.43
CA ILE A 199 -16.34 -6.70 6.83
C ILE A 199 -17.07 -8.05 6.83
N ASN A 200 -17.21 -8.69 5.68
CA ASN A 200 -17.99 -9.93 5.52
C ASN A 200 -19.40 -9.79 6.09
N GLU A 201 -20.08 -8.69 5.78
CA GLU A 201 -21.44 -8.35 6.26
C GLU A 201 -21.58 -8.23 7.79
N THR A 202 -20.47 -8.26 8.53
CA THR A 202 -20.44 -8.10 9.98
C THR A 202 -19.91 -6.71 10.34
N SER A 203 -20.63 -6.00 11.23
CA SER A 203 -20.19 -4.68 11.72
C SER A 203 -18.90 -4.81 12.53
N VAL A 204 -17.91 -4.01 12.17
CA VAL A 204 -16.61 -3.97 12.83
C VAL A 204 -16.39 -2.61 13.48
N PHE A 205 -16.28 -2.61 14.81
CA PHE A 205 -15.80 -1.44 15.53
C PHE A 205 -14.28 -1.38 15.46
N GLN A 206 -13.77 -0.34 14.81
CA GLN A 206 -12.34 -0.16 14.56
C GLN A 206 -11.66 0.46 15.78
N ARG A 207 -10.90 -0.34 16.52
CA ARG A 207 -10.02 0.11 17.61
C ARG A 207 -8.60 0.10 17.08
N LEU A 208 -8.17 1.25 16.55
CA LEU A 208 -6.91 1.37 15.83
C LEU A 208 -5.89 2.16 16.66
N VAL A 209 -4.62 1.78 16.56
CA VAL A 209 -3.51 2.63 16.95
C VAL A 209 -3.15 3.55 15.79
N LEU A 210 -2.59 4.71 16.10
CA LEU A 210 -1.89 5.54 15.13
C LEU A 210 -0.44 5.06 15.07
N ASP A 211 -0.05 4.44 13.96
CA ASP A 211 1.30 3.91 13.77
C ASP A 211 2.07 4.77 12.77
N GLN A 212 3.19 5.32 13.20
CA GLN A 212 4.04 6.20 12.40
C GLN A 212 5.28 5.49 11.83
N GLY A 213 5.53 4.25 12.22
CA GLY A 213 6.53 3.35 11.64
C GLY A 213 7.98 3.82 11.76
N PHE A 214 8.35 4.43 12.89
CA PHE A 214 9.73 4.82 13.18
C PHE A 214 10.40 3.88 14.17
N TYR A 215 11.68 3.61 13.96
CA TYR A 215 12.50 2.70 14.77
C TYR A 215 13.73 3.42 15.32
N PRO A 216 14.16 3.13 16.57
CA PRO A 216 15.31 3.83 17.19
C PRO A 216 16.60 3.73 16.39
N ASP A 217 16.87 2.57 15.79
CA ASP A 217 18.14 2.31 15.11
C ASP A 217 18.08 2.55 13.60
N GLY A 218 16.93 2.31 12.97
CA GLY A 218 16.76 2.30 11.52
C GLY A 218 15.97 3.49 10.96
N ILE A 219 15.47 4.40 11.80
CA ILE A 219 14.59 5.51 11.44
C ILE A 219 13.33 4.96 10.76
N TYR A 220 13.26 4.95 9.43
CA TYR A 220 12.15 4.36 8.67
C TYR A 220 12.25 2.85 8.49
N THR A 221 13.45 2.27 8.66
CA THR A 221 13.70 0.86 8.40
C THR A 221 13.57 0.04 9.67
N ALA A 222 12.67 -0.93 9.68
CA ALA A 222 12.60 -1.90 10.76
C ALA A 222 13.90 -2.72 10.84
N PRO A 223 14.43 -3.03 12.04
CA PRO A 223 15.69 -3.79 12.17
C PRO A 223 15.58 -5.21 11.61
N ASN A 224 14.41 -5.80 11.63
CA ASN A 224 14.10 -7.13 11.07
C ASN A 224 12.59 -7.41 11.07
N ASP A 225 12.19 -8.52 10.46
CA ASP A 225 10.81 -8.97 10.36
C ASP A 225 10.15 -9.19 11.74
N LYS A 226 10.92 -9.58 12.75
CA LYS A 226 10.38 -9.77 14.11
C LYS A 226 9.95 -8.45 14.74
N ALA A 227 10.59 -7.34 14.40
CA ALA A 227 10.19 -6.02 14.88
C ALA A 227 8.84 -5.62 14.29
N LEU A 228 8.65 -5.80 12.97
CA LEU A 228 7.38 -5.55 12.29
C LEU A 228 6.24 -6.38 12.91
N LEU A 229 6.48 -7.68 13.10
CA LEU A 229 5.48 -8.56 13.68
C LEU A 229 5.19 -8.21 15.16
N ALA A 230 6.21 -7.82 15.93
CA ALA A 230 6.07 -7.46 17.33
C ALA A 230 5.21 -6.20 17.53
N ASP A 231 5.24 -5.24 16.61
CA ASP A 231 4.40 -4.05 16.69
C ASP A 231 2.92 -4.42 16.54
N ILE A 232 2.60 -5.29 15.59
CA ILE A 232 1.25 -5.83 15.40
C ILE A 232 0.80 -6.61 16.64
N GLU A 233 1.63 -7.55 17.12
CA GLU A 233 1.29 -8.43 18.25
C GLU A 233 1.10 -7.65 19.56
N ARG A 234 1.93 -6.64 19.83
CA ARG A 234 1.80 -5.75 20.99
C ARG A 234 0.50 -4.95 20.94
N SER A 235 0.18 -4.40 19.76
CA SER A 235 -1.06 -3.66 19.53
C SER A 235 -2.27 -4.56 19.78
N MET A 236 -2.28 -5.77 19.21
CA MET A 236 -3.36 -6.74 19.43
C MET A 236 -3.49 -7.17 20.90
N ALA A 237 -2.36 -7.38 21.59
CA ALA A 237 -2.34 -7.74 23.01
C ALA A 237 -2.93 -6.63 23.91
N MET A 238 -2.87 -5.37 23.48
CA MET A 238 -3.50 -4.25 24.14
C MET A 238 -5.00 -4.09 23.82
N GLY A 239 -5.56 -4.95 22.95
CA GLY A 239 -6.97 -4.93 22.59
C GLY A 239 -7.32 -4.11 21.33
N PHE A 240 -6.32 -3.62 20.62
CA PHE A 240 -6.54 -3.00 19.30
C PHE A 240 -6.71 -4.09 18.23
N ASN A 241 -7.47 -3.79 17.19
CA ASN A 241 -7.68 -4.71 16.07
C ASN A 241 -7.05 -4.22 14.76
N GLY A 242 -6.30 -3.11 14.82
CA GLY A 242 -5.67 -2.54 13.64
C GLY A 242 -4.92 -1.27 13.89
N ALA A 243 -4.48 -0.64 12.81
CA ALA A 243 -3.75 0.62 12.80
C ALA A 243 -4.22 1.53 11.67
N ARG A 244 -4.05 2.82 11.89
CA ARG A 244 -3.93 3.82 10.84
C ARG A 244 -2.44 4.00 10.56
N LEU A 245 -1.98 3.71 9.34
CA LEU A 245 -0.57 3.79 8.94
C LEU A 245 -0.22 5.24 8.63
N HIS A 246 0.04 6.01 9.69
CA HIS A 246 -0.02 7.46 9.68
C HIS A 246 1.21 8.11 9.05
N GLU A 247 0.97 8.91 8.00
CA GLU A 247 1.97 9.74 7.34
C GLU A 247 3.19 8.94 6.84
N LYS A 248 2.98 7.67 6.47
CA LYS A 248 4.01 6.79 5.93
C LYS A 248 3.37 5.66 5.12
N ILE A 249 3.92 5.39 3.94
CA ILE A 249 3.63 4.15 3.21
C ILE A 249 4.54 3.06 3.75
N PHE A 250 3.93 2.08 4.40
CA PHE A 250 4.67 1.00 5.06
C PHE A 250 5.22 0.00 4.04
N GLU A 251 6.23 -0.75 4.42
CA GLU A 251 6.78 -1.81 3.59
C GLU A 251 5.79 -2.98 3.44
N GLU A 252 5.78 -3.63 2.27
CA GLU A 252 4.85 -4.71 1.91
C GLU A 252 4.89 -5.88 2.91
N ARG A 253 6.07 -6.16 3.54
CA ARG A 253 6.20 -7.19 4.58
C ARG A 253 5.38 -6.90 5.83
N PHE A 254 5.25 -5.63 6.23
CA PHE A 254 4.36 -5.26 7.33
C PHE A 254 2.90 -5.56 6.98
N LEU A 255 2.47 -5.19 5.77
CA LEU A 255 1.11 -5.48 5.30
C LEU A 255 0.85 -6.99 5.20
N TYR A 256 1.85 -7.77 4.77
CA TYR A 256 1.75 -9.23 4.78
C TYR A 256 1.51 -9.80 6.18
N TYR A 257 2.20 -9.30 7.20
CA TYR A 257 1.94 -9.71 8.59
C TYR A 257 0.58 -9.26 9.09
N CYS A 258 0.09 -8.09 8.68
CA CYS A 258 -1.28 -7.66 8.94
C CYS A 258 -2.29 -8.63 8.31
N ASP A 259 -2.07 -9.05 7.07
CA ASP A 259 -2.91 -10.02 6.36
C ASP A 259 -2.96 -11.37 7.09
N GLN A 260 -1.82 -11.86 7.56
CA GLN A 260 -1.72 -13.13 8.31
C GLN A 260 -2.44 -13.08 9.65
N LYS A 261 -2.36 -11.93 10.36
CA LYS A 261 -2.92 -11.78 11.71
C LYS A 261 -4.38 -11.31 11.72
N GLY A 262 -4.93 -10.93 10.58
CA GLY A 262 -6.24 -10.29 10.56
C GLY A 262 -6.23 -8.89 11.19
N TYR A 263 -5.10 -8.20 11.14
CA TYR A 263 -4.89 -6.86 11.70
C TYR A 263 -5.24 -5.81 10.66
N ILE A 264 -6.39 -5.16 10.81
CA ILE A 264 -6.90 -4.21 9.80
C ILE A 264 -6.07 -2.91 9.77
N VAL A 265 -5.84 -2.40 8.56
CA VAL A 265 -5.05 -1.17 8.38
C VAL A 265 -5.70 -0.21 7.38
N TRP A 266 -5.50 1.09 7.59
CA TRP A 266 -5.75 2.16 6.64
C TRP A 266 -4.45 2.57 5.99
N GLY A 267 -4.39 2.56 4.65
CA GLY A 267 -3.27 3.08 3.87
C GLY A 267 -3.35 4.60 3.79
N GLU A 268 -2.24 5.27 4.09
CA GLU A 268 -2.20 6.72 4.18
C GLU A 268 -0.95 7.26 3.48
N PHE A 269 -1.14 8.31 2.68
CA PHE A 269 -0.04 8.99 2.04
C PHE A 269 0.65 9.99 3.00
N PRO A 270 1.97 10.11 3.00
CA PRO A 270 2.72 11.03 3.86
C PRO A 270 2.66 12.49 3.37
N ASN A 271 1.47 13.08 3.35
CA ASN A 271 1.21 14.37 2.69
C ASN A 271 1.88 15.59 3.33
N TRP A 272 2.32 15.49 4.58
CA TRP A 272 3.02 16.60 5.22
C TRP A 272 4.31 16.95 4.47
N GLY A 273 4.58 18.25 4.36
CA GLY A 273 5.63 18.78 3.49
C GLY A 273 5.09 19.39 2.20
N LEU A 274 4.00 18.83 1.66
CA LEU A 274 3.35 19.38 0.47
C LEU A 274 2.64 20.69 0.79
N ASP A 275 2.79 21.69 -0.10
CA ASP A 275 2.00 22.91 -0.02
C ASP A 275 0.67 22.73 -0.78
N LEU A 276 -0.36 22.31 -0.04
CA LEU A 276 -1.69 22.03 -0.57
C LEU A 276 -2.47 23.28 -1.00
N SER A 277 -1.93 24.47 -0.84
CA SER A 277 -2.58 25.73 -1.27
C SER A 277 -2.35 26.07 -2.74
N TYR A 278 -1.53 25.30 -3.45
CA TYR A 278 -1.24 25.48 -4.86
C TYR A 278 -1.69 24.28 -5.70
N PRO A 279 -2.21 24.52 -6.92
CA PRO A 279 -2.66 23.45 -7.81
C PRO A 279 -1.59 22.41 -8.16
N ASP A 280 -0.34 22.81 -8.19
CA ASP A 280 0.80 21.94 -8.54
C ASP A 280 1.17 20.94 -7.42
N CYS A 281 0.59 21.04 -6.23
CA CYS A 281 0.73 20.02 -5.17
C CYS A 281 0.41 18.61 -5.68
N ILE A 282 -0.45 18.51 -6.70
CA ILE A 282 -0.84 17.26 -7.32
C ILE A 282 0.34 16.48 -7.93
N TYR A 283 1.40 17.18 -8.39
CA TYR A 283 2.62 16.55 -8.90
C TYR A 283 3.50 15.95 -7.78
N GLY A 284 3.25 16.35 -6.54
CA GLY A 284 3.93 15.81 -5.36
C GLY A 284 3.24 14.61 -4.74
N ILE A 285 1.94 14.41 -5.03
CA ILE A 285 1.18 13.29 -4.44
C ILE A 285 0.73 12.27 -5.49
N LEU A 286 0.08 12.70 -6.56
CA LEU A 286 -0.73 11.82 -7.40
C LEU A 286 0.06 10.67 -8.05
N PRO A 287 1.30 10.86 -8.56
CA PRO A 287 2.05 9.76 -9.16
C PRO A 287 2.34 8.63 -8.17
N GLU A 288 2.91 8.96 -7.01
CA GLU A 288 3.28 7.97 -5.99
C GLU A 288 2.05 7.37 -5.29
N TRP A 289 0.98 8.14 -5.12
CA TRP A 289 -0.30 7.65 -4.59
C TRP A 289 -0.93 6.58 -5.49
N ILE A 290 -0.87 6.76 -6.80
CA ILE A 290 -1.32 5.75 -7.77
C ILE A 290 -0.49 4.47 -7.63
N GLU A 291 0.83 4.61 -7.52
CA GLU A 291 1.75 3.48 -7.33
C GLU A 291 1.47 2.72 -6.02
N GLU A 292 1.20 3.44 -4.92
CA GLU A 292 0.82 2.84 -3.64
C GLU A 292 -0.46 2.01 -3.75
N ILE A 293 -1.54 2.61 -4.31
CA ILE A 293 -2.81 1.89 -4.47
C ILE A 293 -2.63 0.63 -5.33
N GLU A 294 -1.85 0.72 -6.41
CA GLU A 294 -1.58 -0.43 -7.28
C GLU A 294 -0.73 -1.50 -6.59
N ARG A 295 0.29 -1.11 -5.80
CA ARG A 295 1.15 -2.01 -5.05
C ARG A 295 0.35 -2.78 -3.99
N ASP A 296 -0.44 -2.06 -3.20
CA ASP A 296 -1.07 -2.58 -1.99
C ASP A 296 -2.49 -3.11 -2.21
N PHE A 297 -2.99 -3.06 -3.45
CA PHE A 297 -4.34 -3.46 -3.82
C PHE A 297 -4.74 -4.85 -3.32
N ASN A 298 -3.81 -5.81 -3.33
CA ASN A 298 -4.10 -7.22 -3.04
C ASN A 298 -4.12 -7.57 -1.55
N HIS A 299 -3.74 -6.64 -0.65
CA HIS A 299 -3.72 -6.90 0.79
C HIS A 299 -5.12 -6.92 1.40
N PRO A 300 -5.61 -8.06 1.93
CA PRO A 300 -6.95 -8.13 2.52
C PRO A 300 -7.06 -7.33 3.83
N ALA A 301 -5.97 -7.15 4.57
CA ALA A 301 -5.93 -6.34 5.79
C ALA A 301 -6.12 -4.84 5.54
N LEU A 302 -5.78 -4.36 4.33
CA LEU A 302 -6.00 -2.98 3.94
C LEU A 302 -7.49 -2.74 3.69
N ILE A 303 -8.11 -1.92 4.55
CA ILE A 303 -9.57 -1.74 4.58
C ILE A 303 -10.05 -0.40 4.04
N GLY A 304 -9.17 0.54 3.82
CA GLY A 304 -9.49 1.86 3.29
C GLY A 304 -8.26 2.69 2.99
N TRP A 305 -8.48 3.80 2.31
CA TRP A 305 -7.47 4.73 1.82
C TRP A 305 -7.65 6.12 2.44
N CYS A 306 -6.55 6.80 2.74
CA CYS A 306 -6.55 8.15 3.27
C CYS A 306 -5.38 8.97 2.68
N PRO A 307 -5.58 9.67 1.55
CA PRO A 307 -4.49 10.38 0.88
C PRO A 307 -3.98 11.61 1.62
N PHE A 308 -4.80 12.21 2.49
CA PHE A 308 -4.39 13.41 3.22
C PHE A 308 -4.72 13.31 4.71
N ASN A 309 -3.87 13.92 5.52
CA ASN A 309 -4.07 14.11 6.95
C ASN A 309 -3.98 15.59 7.30
N GLU A 310 -4.97 16.07 8.08
CA GLU A 310 -4.99 17.42 8.66
C GLU A 310 -4.66 18.53 7.66
N THR A 311 -5.46 18.65 6.64
CA THR A 311 -5.42 19.78 5.71
C THR A 311 -5.97 21.05 6.36
N TRP A 312 -5.95 22.19 5.70
CA TRP A 312 -6.38 23.45 6.30
C TRP A 312 -7.18 24.32 5.35
N ASP A 313 -8.18 25.01 5.91
CA ASP A 313 -9.00 26.02 5.25
C ASP A 313 -9.13 27.28 6.11
N THR A 314 -8.03 27.71 6.72
CA THR A 314 -8.04 28.85 7.63
C THR A 314 -6.94 29.87 7.34
N GLY A 315 -7.23 31.15 7.55
CA GLY A 315 -6.27 32.21 7.45
C GLY A 315 -5.79 32.50 6.03
N ARG A 316 -4.48 32.61 5.85
CA ARG A 316 -3.84 32.94 4.57
C ARG A 316 -3.54 31.73 3.71
N ARG A 317 -3.69 30.52 4.25
CA ARG A 317 -3.43 29.25 3.57
C ARG A 317 -4.71 28.44 3.50
N LYS A 318 -5.27 28.34 2.35
CA LYS A 318 -6.41 27.48 2.06
C LYS A 318 -5.95 26.36 1.16
N GLN A 319 -6.36 25.11 1.48
CA GLN A 319 -6.16 23.95 0.61
C GLN A 319 -6.81 24.18 -0.77
N PHE A 320 -6.24 23.59 -1.80
CA PHE A 320 -6.80 23.61 -3.13
C PHE A 320 -7.78 22.42 -3.30
N ASP A 321 -9.07 22.70 -3.09
CA ASP A 321 -10.12 21.68 -2.99
C ASP A 321 -10.20 20.78 -4.23
N GLU A 322 -9.93 21.32 -5.41
CA GLU A 322 -9.95 20.57 -6.66
C GLU A 322 -8.85 19.49 -6.69
N ALA A 323 -7.68 19.73 -6.10
CA ALA A 323 -6.65 18.71 -5.99
C ALA A 323 -7.08 17.57 -5.05
N LEU A 324 -7.66 17.88 -3.89
CA LEU A 324 -8.17 16.87 -2.96
C LEU A 324 -9.27 16.04 -3.63
N SER A 325 -10.21 16.71 -4.31
CA SER A 325 -11.29 16.05 -5.06
C SER A 325 -10.76 15.14 -6.17
N LEU A 326 -9.72 15.57 -6.90
CA LEU A 326 -9.11 14.77 -7.96
C LEU A 326 -8.40 13.54 -7.40
N VAL A 327 -7.64 13.68 -6.30
CA VAL A 327 -6.99 12.54 -5.64
C VAL A 327 -8.01 11.53 -5.15
N TYR A 328 -9.10 11.96 -4.50
CA TYR A 328 -10.21 11.08 -4.12
C TYR A 328 -10.80 10.35 -5.34
N GLN A 329 -11.10 11.08 -6.42
CA GLN A 329 -11.67 10.47 -7.64
C GLN A 329 -10.73 9.45 -8.27
N THR A 330 -9.43 9.75 -8.30
CA THR A 330 -8.40 8.82 -8.79
C THR A 330 -8.33 7.58 -7.92
N THR A 331 -8.35 7.73 -6.59
CA THR A 331 -8.40 6.60 -5.66
C THR A 331 -9.56 5.67 -5.98
N LYS A 332 -10.78 6.23 -6.12
CA LYS A 332 -11.99 5.44 -6.42
C LYS A 332 -11.98 4.83 -7.83
N ALA A 333 -11.31 5.45 -8.79
CA ALA A 333 -11.16 4.92 -10.14
C ALA A 333 -10.22 3.70 -10.19
N ILE A 334 -9.18 3.68 -9.34
CA ILE A 334 -8.21 2.57 -9.28
C ILE A 334 -8.72 1.47 -8.36
N ASP A 335 -9.29 1.83 -7.21
CA ASP A 335 -9.85 0.91 -6.22
C ASP A 335 -11.23 1.36 -5.74
N SER A 336 -12.27 0.80 -6.34
CA SER A 336 -13.66 0.99 -5.93
C SER A 336 -14.09 0.03 -4.81
N THR A 337 -13.23 -0.91 -4.41
CA THR A 337 -13.57 -1.98 -3.44
C THR A 337 -13.43 -1.55 -1.99
N ARG A 338 -12.78 -0.41 -1.74
CA ARG A 338 -12.51 0.16 -0.42
C ARG A 338 -13.04 1.58 -0.30
N PRO A 339 -13.44 2.02 0.90
CA PRO A 339 -13.74 3.42 1.15
C PRO A 339 -12.47 4.27 1.14
N CYS A 340 -12.66 5.56 0.88
CA CYS A 340 -11.62 6.58 0.92
C CYS A 340 -12.07 7.72 1.84
N ILE A 341 -11.25 8.05 2.84
CA ILE A 341 -11.31 9.30 3.60
C ILE A 341 -10.40 10.27 2.88
N ASP A 342 -10.95 11.32 2.27
CA ASP A 342 -10.17 12.23 1.45
C ASP A 342 -9.10 12.98 2.23
N THR A 343 -9.46 13.50 3.41
CA THR A 343 -8.54 14.12 4.36
C THR A 343 -8.98 13.79 5.77
N SER A 344 -8.14 13.11 6.55
CA SER A 344 -8.48 12.76 7.93
C SER A 344 -8.39 13.97 8.84
N GLY A 345 -9.42 14.17 9.63
CA GLY A 345 -9.48 15.14 10.70
C GLY A 345 -10.42 16.31 10.47
N LEU A 346 -10.31 17.04 9.38
CA LEU A 346 -11.15 18.20 9.05
C LEU A 346 -11.02 18.60 7.58
N PHE A 347 -11.93 19.48 7.12
CA PHE A 347 -11.92 20.13 5.80
C PHE A 347 -12.10 19.17 4.62
N HIS A 348 -12.99 18.18 4.83
CA HIS A 348 -13.38 17.26 3.77
C HIS A 348 -13.97 17.98 2.56
N VAL A 349 -13.60 17.52 1.37
CA VAL A 349 -14.11 18.01 0.09
C VAL A 349 -15.03 16.96 -0.55
N ARG A 350 -14.55 15.73 -0.62
CA ARG A 350 -15.30 14.60 -1.15
C ARG A 350 -14.81 13.30 -0.49
N THR A 351 -15.63 12.70 0.34
CA THR A 351 -15.24 11.56 1.18
C THR A 351 -16.34 10.50 1.25
N ASP A 352 -15.95 9.23 1.43
CA ASP A 352 -16.88 8.15 1.74
C ASP A 352 -17.24 8.13 3.24
N ILE A 353 -16.32 8.59 4.10
CA ILE A 353 -16.48 8.64 5.55
C ILE A 353 -16.07 10.03 6.02
N PHE A 354 -16.93 10.65 6.81
CA PHE A 354 -16.61 11.91 7.48
C PHE A 354 -16.03 11.59 8.85
N ASP A 355 -14.76 11.94 9.08
CA ASP A 355 -14.08 11.77 10.35
C ASP A 355 -13.67 13.13 10.96
N VAL A 356 -13.33 13.11 12.23
CA VAL A 356 -12.82 14.27 12.93
C VAL A 356 -11.67 13.87 13.86
N HIS A 357 -10.75 14.81 14.11
CA HIS A 357 -9.76 14.68 15.17
C HIS A 357 -10.29 15.37 16.43
N ASP A 358 -10.51 14.62 17.48
CA ASP A 358 -10.93 15.14 18.80
C ASP A 358 -9.89 14.75 19.84
N TYR A 359 -9.25 15.75 20.43
CA TYR A 359 -8.20 15.62 21.46
C TYR A 359 -8.73 15.80 22.87
N THR A 360 -10.06 15.70 23.08
CA THR A 360 -10.68 15.82 24.41
C THR A 360 -10.23 14.68 25.32
N GLN A 361 -9.53 15.01 26.41
CA GLN A 361 -8.97 14.03 27.34
C GLN A 361 -9.95 13.59 28.45
N ASN A 362 -11.01 14.36 28.70
CA ASN A 362 -12.02 14.02 29.67
C ASN A 362 -13.09 13.11 29.08
N PRO A 363 -13.33 11.88 29.61
CA PRO A 363 -14.25 10.91 29.03
C PRO A 363 -15.71 11.39 28.97
N GLU A 364 -16.15 12.12 30.01
CA GLU A 364 -17.53 12.64 30.07
C GLU A 364 -17.74 13.72 29.01
N ALA A 365 -16.77 14.62 28.86
CA ALA A 365 -16.81 15.66 27.82
C ALA A 365 -16.76 15.06 26.42
N LEU A 366 -15.93 14.04 26.20
CA LEU A 366 -15.88 13.33 24.93
C LEU A 366 -17.23 12.66 24.61
N ALA A 367 -17.83 11.98 25.58
CA ALA A 367 -19.14 11.36 25.41
C ALA A 367 -20.24 12.39 25.12
N GLU A 368 -20.16 13.59 25.76
CA GLU A 368 -21.07 14.69 25.49
C GLU A 368 -20.94 15.23 24.05
N ASN A 369 -19.71 15.40 23.56
CA ASN A 369 -19.46 15.88 22.18
C ASN A 369 -20.15 15.03 21.13
N TYR A 370 -20.34 13.74 21.41
CA TYR A 370 -20.91 12.77 20.46
C TYR A 370 -22.26 12.20 20.89
N ARG A 371 -22.93 12.81 21.90
CA ARG A 371 -24.22 12.34 22.42
C ARG A 371 -25.30 12.24 21.35
N ASP A 372 -25.33 13.21 20.44
CA ASP A 372 -26.37 13.36 19.41
C ASP A 372 -26.02 12.70 18.08
N LEU A 373 -24.92 11.94 18.03
CA LEU A 373 -24.65 11.11 16.85
C LEU A 373 -25.75 10.06 16.71
N PRO A 374 -26.26 9.85 15.49
CA PRO A 374 -27.26 8.82 15.24
C PRO A 374 -26.75 7.46 15.73
N LYS A 375 -27.60 6.72 16.43
CA LYS A 375 -27.23 5.43 17.01
C LYS A 375 -27.39 4.25 16.03
N ASP A 376 -27.94 4.51 14.81
CA ASP A 376 -28.12 3.50 13.75
C ASP A 376 -28.19 4.14 12.35
#